data_48f2902c524f4ef7800e4202af213163
#
_entry.id   48f2902c524f4ef7800e4202af213163
#
_cell.length_a   1.000
_cell.length_b   1.000
_cell.length_c   1.000
_cell.angle_alpha   90.00
_cell.angle_beta   90.00
_cell.angle_gamma   90.00
#
_symmetry.space_group_name_H-M   'P 1'
#
loop_
_entity.id
_entity.type
_entity.pdbx_description
1 polymer ?
#
loop_
_entity_poly.entity_id
_entity_poly.type
_entity_poly.pdbx_seq_one_letter_code
_entity_poly.pdbx_strand_id
1 'polypeptide(L)'
;MEGGGSLSGKNVGVLQQLFSPSVQHTLDLIGIFVFAISGALLAVRKNFDVFGIAVLAEVTALGGGLFRDLIIGAVPPAAFTDLGYFTTPLLAALLVFFLHPHVERIQAGVNVFDAAGLGLFCVAGTTKAYEYGLGLAQSAALGLATAVGGGVLRDVLANEVPSLLRWDRDLYAVPAMVGATMVVLCIHYDALTPLTSALAVVTAFVLRLLAMRFHWRAPRAWNRRSTVREE
;
A
#
# COMPACT_ATOMS: atom_id res chain seq x y z
N MET A 1 -28.55 -21.50 3.67
CA MET A 1 -28.34 -21.43 2.21
C MET A 1 -26.88 -21.64 1.96
N GLU A 2 -26.54 -22.89 1.70
CA GLU A 2 -25.20 -23.34 1.38
C GLU A 2 -24.87 -22.98 -0.06
N GLY A 3 -23.90 -22.09 -0.23
CA GLY A 3 -23.28 -21.79 -1.51
C GLY A 3 -21.76 -21.94 -1.40
N GLY A 4 -21.32 -23.10 -0.88
CA GLY A 4 -19.91 -23.47 -0.91
C GLY A 4 -19.54 -23.96 -2.30
N GLY A 5 -19.04 -23.05 -3.18
CA GLY A 5 -18.38 -23.44 -4.42
C GLY A 5 -17.16 -24.29 -4.10
N SER A 6 -17.24 -25.58 -4.43
CA SER A 6 -16.11 -26.53 -4.35
C SER A 6 -14.97 -26.02 -5.24
N LEU A 7 -13.88 -25.59 -4.63
CA LEU A 7 -12.64 -25.22 -5.34
C LEU A 7 -12.14 -26.45 -6.12
N SER A 8 -11.92 -26.28 -7.42
CA SER A 8 -11.35 -27.33 -8.28
C SER A 8 -9.95 -27.68 -7.81
N GLY A 9 -9.63 -28.98 -7.69
CA GLY A 9 -8.37 -29.51 -7.08
C GLY A 9 -7.06 -28.98 -7.73
N LYS A 10 -7.11 -28.42 -8.94
CA LYS A 10 -5.94 -27.76 -9.56
C LYS A 10 -5.61 -26.41 -8.91
N ASN A 11 -6.63 -25.72 -8.40
CA ASN A 11 -6.47 -24.38 -7.81
C ASN A 11 -6.03 -24.44 -6.35
N VAL A 12 -6.34 -25.53 -5.65
CA VAL A 12 -5.86 -25.75 -4.27
C VAL A 12 -4.32 -25.77 -4.21
N GLY A 13 -3.66 -26.39 -5.17
CA GLY A 13 -2.19 -26.42 -5.22
C GLY A 13 -1.53 -25.06 -5.54
N VAL A 14 -2.13 -24.29 -6.44
CA VAL A 14 -1.63 -22.95 -6.81
C VAL A 14 -1.92 -21.95 -5.70
N LEU A 15 -3.11 -22.01 -5.12
CA LEU A 15 -3.45 -21.23 -3.93
C LEU A 15 -2.49 -21.57 -2.77
N GLN A 16 -2.22 -22.83 -2.49
CA GLN A 16 -1.25 -23.24 -1.48
C GLN A 16 0.18 -22.75 -1.74
N GLN A 17 0.59 -22.58 -3.00
CA GLN A 17 1.89 -22.00 -3.32
C GLN A 17 1.93 -20.48 -3.15
N LEU A 18 0.88 -19.77 -3.57
CA LEU A 18 0.77 -18.32 -3.41
C LEU A 18 0.54 -17.92 -1.96
N PHE A 19 -0.20 -18.74 -1.24
CA PHE A 19 -0.49 -18.62 0.17
C PHE A 19 0.57 -19.32 1.04
N SER A 20 1.68 -19.76 0.43
CA SER A 20 2.77 -20.25 1.28
C SER A 20 3.24 -19.09 2.18
N PRO A 21 3.39 -19.33 3.48
CA PRO A 21 3.85 -18.30 4.42
C PRO A 21 5.12 -17.59 3.95
N SER A 22 5.99 -18.31 3.23
CA SER A 22 7.24 -17.78 2.67
C SER A 22 7.03 -16.72 1.58
N VAL A 23 6.06 -16.92 0.67
CA VAL A 23 5.80 -15.97 -0.42
C VAL A 23 5.16 -14.70 0.12
N GLN A 24 4.18 -14.84 1.00
CA GLN A 24 3.55 -13.69 1.65
C GLN A 24 4.55 -12.88 2.48
N HIS A 25 5.35 -13.56 3.30
CA HIS A 25 6.41 -12.93 4.08
C HIS A 25 7.39 -12.15 3.18
N THR A 26 7.81 -12.74 2.04
CA THR A 26 8.72 -12.07 1.11
C THR A 26 8.07 -10.83 0.48
N LEU A 27 6.81 -10.93 0.05
CA LEU A 27 6.07 -9.79 -0.51
C LEU A 27 5.85 -8.68 0.51
N ASP A 28 5.50 -9.04 1.74
CA ASP A 28 5.36 -8.08 2.84
C ASP A 28 6.70 -7.38 3.11
N LEU A 29 7.83 -8.11 3.20
CA LEU A 29 9.15 -7.50 3.43
C LEU A 29 9.59 -6.56 2.30
N ILE A 30 9.34 -6.93 1.04
CA ILE A 30 9.61 -6.04 -0.10
C ILE A 30 8.74 -4.77 0.00
N GLY A 31 7.45 -4.92 0.27
CA GLY A 31 6.53 -3.79 0.45
C GLY A 31 6.95 -2.89 1.61
N ILE A 32 7.31 -3.48 2.74
CA ILE A 32 7.84 -2.80 3.93
C ILE A 32 9.08 -1.99 3.57
N PHE A 33 10.07 -2.61 2.90
CA PHE A 33 11.30 -1.94 2.51
C PHE A 33 11.04 -0.73 1.60
N VAL A 34 10.19 -0.90 0.60
CA VAL A 34 9.83 0.13 -0.37
C VAL A 34 9.09 1.30 0.30
N PHE A 35 8.11 1.01 1.15
CA PHE A 35 7.40 2.06 1.89
C PHE A 35 8.28 2.75 2.93
N ALA A 36 9.19 2.01 3.58
CA ALA A 36 10.15 2.58 4.50
C ALA A 36 11.04 3.63 3.82
N ILE A 37 11.52 3.35 2.60
CA ILE A 37 12.28 4.33 1.80
C ILE A 37 11.44 5.59 1.57
N SER A 38 10.17 5.45 1.20
CA SER A 38 9.28 6.61 1.00
C SER A 38 9.14 7.43 2.28
N GLY A 39 8.96 6.78 3.44
CA GLY A 39 8.88 7.44 4.74
C GLY A 39 10.17 8.15 5.13
N ALA A 40 11.30 7.45 5.00
CA ALA A 40 12.63 8.00 5.31
C ALA A 40 12.97 9.21 4.42
N LEU A 41 12.70 9.15 3.12
CA LEU A 41 12.91 10.28 2.20
C LEU A 41 12.04 11.49 2.57
N LEU A 42 10.79 11.27 2.99
CA LEU A 42 9.93 12.36 3.45
C LEU A 42 10.48 12.98 4.75
N ALA A 43 10.95 12.17 5.70
CA ALA A 43 11.56 12.63 6.95
C ALA A 43 12.80 13.48 6.68
N VAL A 44 13.69 13.05 5.76
CA VAL A 44 14.84 13.83 5.30
C VAL A 44 14.39 15.16 4.72
N ARG A 45 13.38 15.18 3.85
CA ARG A 45 12.84 16.43 3.26
C ARG A 45 12.31 17.38 4.35
N LYS A 46 11.78 16.84 5.44
CA LYS A 46 11.28 17.60 6.59
C LYS A 46 12.36 18.00 7.60
N ASN A 47 13.62 17.68 7.33
CA ASN A 47 14.75 17.90 8.22
C ASN A 47 14.59 17.23 9.59
N PHE A 48 14.02 16.03 9.61
CA PHE A 48 13.96 15.22 10.82
C PHE A 48 15.34 14.67 11.15
N ASP A 49 15.60 14.46 12.43
CA ASP A 49 16.82 13.80 12.89
C ASP A 49 16.80 12.28 12.60
N VAL A 50 17.86 11.58 12.97
CA VAL A 50 18.00 10.14 12.72
C VAL A 50 16.86 9.32 13.34
N PHE A 51 16.38 9.72 14.52
CA PHE A 51 15.24 9.06 15.17
C PHE A 51 13.93 9.32 14.43
N GLY A 52 13.70 10.57 14.02
CA GLY A 52 12.54 10.94 13.22
C GLY A 52 12.51 10.23 11.87
N ILE A 53 13.67 10.03 11.21
CA ILE A 53 13.80 9.25 9.98
C ILE A 53 13.42 7.78 10.23
N ALA A 54 13.95 7.17 11.30
CA ALA A 54 13.65 5.78 11.66
C ALA A 54 12.16 5.61 11.99
N VAL A 55 11.60 6.45 12.84
CA VAL A 55 10.17 6.37 13.22
C VAL A 55 9.26 6.56 12.03
N LEU A 56 9.53 7.55 11.15
CA LEU A 56 8.67 7.77 9.99
C LEU A 56 8.77 6.63 8.97
N ALA A 57 9.94 6.02 8.81
CA ALA A 57 10.12 4.82 8.01
C ALA A 57 9.31 3.64 8.56
N GLU A 58 9.41 3.37 9.87
CA GLU A 58 8.67 2.30 10.57
C GLU A 58 7.16 2.47 10.41
N VAL A 59 6.64 3.64 10.75
CA VAL A 59 5.19 3.89 10.70
C VAL A 59 4.66 3.82 9.28
N THR A 60 5.41 4.33 8.30
CA THR A 60 5.03 4.26 6.89
C THR A 60 4.97 2.81 6.41
N ALA A 61 5.98 2.02 6.77
CA ALA A 61 6.14 0.65 6.31
C ALA A 61 5.14 -0.32 6.95
N LEU A 62 4.93 -0.19 8.26
CA LEU A 62 4.17 -1.16 9.05
C LEU A 62 2.71 -0.75 9.26
N GLY A 63 2.39 0.54 9.20
CA GLY A 63 1.09 1.06 9.63
C GLY A 63 -0.10 0.46 8.89
N GLY A 64 -0.02 0.30 7.57
CA GLY A 64 -1.07 -0.35 6.77
C GLY A 64 -1.23 -1.84 7.09
N GLY A 65 -0.11 -2.56 7.26
CA GLY A 65 -0.09 -3.97 7.64
C GLY A 65 -0.62 -4.21 9.05
N LEU A 66 -0.26 -3.36 10.00
CA LEU A 66 -0.80 -3.40 11.38
C LEU A 66 -2.31 -3.22 11.40
N PHE A 67 -2.81 -2.21 10.68
CA PHE A 67 -4.25 -1.98 10.54
C PHE A 67 -4.96 -3.21 9.96
N ARG A 68 -4.44 -3.77 8.88
CA ARG A 68 -4.95 -5.01 8.28
C ARG A 68 -5.00 -6.15 9.29
N ASP A 69 -3.88 -6.43 9.94
CA ASP A 69 -3.72 -7.58 10.83
C ASP A 69 -4.69 -7.49 12.03
N LEU A 70 -4.90 -6.31 12.57
CA LEU A 70 -5.90 -6.08 13.63
C LEU A 70 -7.32 -6.36 13.15
N ILE A 71 -7.70 -5.92 11.95
CA ILE A 71 -9.06 -6.13 11.41
C ILE A 71 -9.35 -7.61 11.13
N ILE A 72 -8.38 -8.36 10.59
CA ILE A 72 -8.55 -9.77 10.30
C ILE A 72 -8.35 -10.67 11.54
N GLY A 73 -8.03 -10.10 12.70
CA GLY A 73 -7.77 -10.86 13.92
C GLY A 73 -6.44 -11.63 13.93
N ALA A 74 -5.49 -11.27 13.09
CA ALA A 74 -4.12 -11.82 13.12
C ALA A 74 -3.32 -11.19 14.27
N VAL A 75 -3.59 -11.65 15.50
CA VAL A 75 -3.04 -11.08 16.74
C VAL A 75 -2.17 -12.12 17.45
N PRO A 76 -0.94 -11.76 17.85
CA PRO A 76 -0.27 -10.47 17.64
C PRO A 76 0.11 -10.25 16.18
N PRO A 77 0.09 -8.98 15.69
CA PRO A 77 0.47 -8.67 14.32
C PRO A 77 1.89 -9.10 13.97
N ALA A 78 2.12 -9.47 12.69
CA ALA A 78 3.42 -9.95 12.21
C ALA A 78 4.58 -8.98 12.51
N ALA A 79 4.32 -7.68 12.52
CA ALA A 79 5.28 -6.65 12.88
C ALA A 79 5.90 -6.81 14.29
N PHE A 80 5.22 -7.50 15.20
CA PHE A 80 5.69 -7.75 16.57
C PHE A 80 6.14 -9.18 16.83
N THR A 81 5.95 -10.09 15.90
CA THR A 81 6.32 -11.51 16.05
C THR A 81 7.52 -11.90 15.18
N ASP A 82 7.80 -11.13 14.13
CA ASP A 82 8.89 -11.39 13.20
C ASP A 82 9.89 -10.24 13.19
N LEU A 83 11.13 -10.53 13.55
CA LEU A 83 12.20 -9.55 13.60
C LEU A 83 12.49 -8.91 12.22
N GLY A 84 12.22 -9.64 11.12
CA GLY A 84 12.39 -9.13 9.76
C GLY A 84 11.51 -7.93 9.47
N TYR A 85 10.28 -7.92 9.98
CA TYR A 85 9.36 -6.78 9.81
C TYR A 85 9.86 -5.53 10.51
N PHE A 86 10.47 -5.68 11.68
CA PHE A 86 11.01 -4.56 12.45
C PHE A 86 12.36 -4.08 11.90
N THR A 87 13.25 -4.99 11.50
CA THR A 87 14.60 -4.60 11.06
C THR A 87 14.63 -4.03 9.64
N THR A 88 13.72 -4.48 8.76
CA THR A 88 13.69 -4.02 7.36
C THR A 88 13.49 -2.50 7.22
N PRO A 89 12.52 -1.85 7.92
CA PRO A 89 12.38 -0.40 7.84
C PRO A 89 13.59 0.35 8.40
N LEU A 90 14.21 -0.16 9.46
CA LEU A 90 15.42 0.44 10.03
C LEU A 90 16.58 0.40 9.04
N LEU A 91 16.75 -0.72 8.33
CA LEU A 91 17.78 -0.83 7.28
C LEU A 91 17.50 0.15 6.13
N ALA A 92 16.24 0.29 5.72
CA ALA A 92 15.86 1.28 4.71
C ALA A 92 16.10 2.72 5.18
N ALA A 93 15.76 3.02 6.44
CA ALA A 93 16.03 4.32 7.06
C ALA A 93 17.52 4.64 7.08
N LEU A 94 18.35 3.68 7.48
CA LEU A 94 19.80 3.81 7.49
C LEU A 94 20.37 4.02 6.07
N LEU A 95 19.88 3.26 5.10
CA LEU A 95 20.25 3.42 3.70
C LEU A 95 19.95 4.83 3.20
N VAL A 96 18.74 5.33 3.45
CA VAL A 96 18.33 6.68 3.05
C VAL A 96 19.16 7.74 3.78
N PHE A 97 19.42 7.55 5.07
CA PHE A 97 20.23 8.49 5.88
C PHE A 97 21.59 8.75 5.25
N PHE A 98 22.27 7.72 4.74
CA PHE A 98 23.59 7.88 4.12
C PHE A 98 23.53 8.29 2.64
N LEU A 99 22.51 7.86 1.90
CA LEU A 99 22.42 8.06 0.45
C LEU A 99 21.65 9.32 0.04
N HIS A 100 20.88 9.94 0.95
CA HIS A 100 20.05 11.09 0.59
C HIS A 100 20.81 12.27 -0.04
N PRO A 101 22.08 12.55 0.26
CA PRO A 101 22.81 13.64 -0.40
C PRO A 101 22.95 13.45 -1.91
N HIS A 102 22.82 12.21 -2.38
CA HIS A 102 22.91 11.84 -3.80
C HIS A 102 21.54 11.83 -4.51
N VAL A 103 20.45 12.07 -3.77
CA VAL A 103 19.10 12.08 -4.31
C VAL A 103 18.67 13.51 -4.69
N GLU A 104 18.92 13.91 -5.92
CA GLU A 104 18.61 15.26 -6.42
C GLU A 104 17.12 15.62 -6.36
N ARG A 105 16.22 14.62 -6.44
CA ARG A 105 14.77 14.80 -6.48
C ARG A 105 14.06 13.99 -5.41
N ILE A 106 14.28 14.33 -4.15
CA ILE A 106 13.73 13.60 -3.00
C ILE A 106 12.20 13.45 -3.11
N GLN A 107 11.47 14.48 -3.54
CA GLN A 107 10.02 14.39 -3.69
C GLN A 107 9.59 13.36 -4.76
N ALA A 108 10.31 13.26 -5.86
CA ALA A 108 10.04 12.24 -6.87
C ALA A 108 10.29 10.84 -6.30
N GLY A 109 11.38 10.68 -5.53
CA GLY A 109 11.67 9.44 -4.81
C GLY A 109 10.53 9.04 -3.85
N VAL A 110 10.08 9.94 -2.98
CA VAL A 110 8.93 9.70 -2.09
C VAL A 110 7.74 9.16 -2.88
N ASN A 111 7.38 9.82 -3.99
CA ASN A 111 6.20 9.46 -4.77
C ASN A 111 6.36 8.12 -5.51
N VAL A 112 7.55 7.81 -6.03
CA VAL A 112 7.80 6.54 -6.76
C VAL A 112 7.81 5.36 -5.80
N PHE A 113 8.50 5.47 -4.67
CA PHE A 113 8.51 4.41 -3.66
C PHE A 113 7.14 4.23 -3.00
N ASP A 114 6.40 5.30 -2.77
CA ASP A 114 5.01 5.23 -2.34
C ASP A 114 4.13 4.48 -3.35
N ALA A 115 4.25 4.79 -4.65
CA ALA A 115 3.50 4.10 -5.70
C ALA A 115 3.82 2.59 -5.76
N ALA A 116 5.09 2.22 -5.58
CA ALA A 116 5.50 0.81 -5.57
C ALA A 116 4.97 0.08 -4.33
N GLY A 117 5.06 0.68 -3.14
CA GLY A 117 4.48 0.14 -1.92
C GLY A 117 2.96 -0.01 -2.01
N LEU A 118 2.27 0.98 -2.58
CA LEU A 118 0.83 0.96 -2.82
C LEU A 118 0.44 -0.23 -3.71
N GLY A 119 1.16 -0.50 -4.80
CA GLY A 119 0.93 -1.65 -5.68
C GLY A 119 1.15 -2.99 -4.97
N LEU A 120 2.22 -3.12 -4.18
CA LEU A 120 2.52 -4.34 -3.42
C LEU A 120 1.45 -4.60 -2.35
N PHE A 121 1.12 -3.62 -1.54
CA PHE A 121 0.21 -3.81 -0.42
C PHE A 121 -1.26 -3.88 -0.80
N CYS A 122 -1.71 -3.34 -1.94
CA CYS A 122 -3.06 -3.60 -2.39
C CYS A 122 -3.26 -5.08 -2.74
N VAL A 123 -2.25 -5.73 -3.33
CA VAL A 123 -2.29 -7.16 -3.67
C VAL A 123 -2.13 -8.02 -2.41
N ALA A 124 -1.05 -7.82 -1.64
CA ALA A 124 -0.80 -8.58 -0.41
C ALA A 124 -1.92 -8.43 0.62
N GLY A 125 -2.45 -7.21 0.77
CA GLY A 125 -3.55 -6.95 1.70
C GLY A 125 -4.85 -7.62 1.28
N THR A 126 -5.22 -7.58 -0.01
CA THR A 126 -6.41 -8.24 -0.54
C THR A 126 -6.31 -9.76 -0.40
N THR A 127 -5.16 -10.33 -0.76
CA THR A 127 -4.90 -11.76 -0.69
C THR A 127 -4.99 -12.26 0.74
N LYS A 128 -4.27 -11.64 1.67
CA LYS A 128 -4.28 -12.02 3.09
C LYS A 128 -5.68 -11.87 3.72
N ALA A 129 -6.42 -10.82 3.38
CA ALA A 129 -7.78 -10.63 3.87
C ALA A 129 -8.71 -11.77 3.43
N TYR A 130 -8.59 -12.20 2.17
CA TYR A 130 -9.37 -13.31 1.65
C TYR A 130 -9.01 -14.66 2.34
N GLU A 131 -7.72 -14.91 2.60
CA GLU A 131 -7.26 -16.10 3.35
C GLU A 131 -7.86 -16.20 4.75
N TYR A 132 -8.02 -15.06 5.40
CA TYR A 132 -8.64 -14.97 6.72
C TYR A 132 -10.17 -15.02 6.68
N GLY A 133 -10.75 -15.35 5.50
CA GLY A 133 -12.17 -15.63 5.33
C GLY A 133 -13.05 -14.41 5.08
N LEU A 134 -12.49 -13.25 4.76
CA LEU A 134 -13.29 -12.11 4.32
C LEU A 134 -13.90 -12.39 2.93
N GLY A 135 -15.10 -11.85 2.69
CA GLY A 135 -15.70 -11.88 1.36
C GLY A 135 -14.89 -11.07 0.34
N LEU A 136 -15.11 -11.31 -0.95
CA LEU A 136 -14.36 -10.70 -2.04
C LEU A 136 -14.31 -9.16 -1.97
N ALA A 137 -15.46 -8.51 -1.78
CA ALA A 137 -15.55 -7.06 -1.70
C ALA A 137 -14.83 -6.50 -0.46
N GLN A 138 -14.98 -7.17 0.69
CA GLN A 138 -14.32 -6.80 1.94
C GLN A 138 -12.81 -6.96 1.84
N SER A 139 -12.35 -8.02 1.16
CA SER A 139 -10.92 -8.25 0.92
C SER A 139 -10.32 -7.15 0.05
N ALA A 140 -11.00 -6.74 -1.02
CA ALA A 140 -10.57 -5.62 -1.85
C ALA A 140 -10.53 -4.30 -1.05
N ALA A 141 -11.55 -4.04 -0.24
CA ALA A 141 -11.60 -2.84 0.60
C ALA A 141 -10.46 -2.82 1.63
N LEU A 142 -10.17 -3.95 2.28
CA LEU A 142 -9.07 -4.05 3.25
C LEU A 142 -7.70 -3.98 2.57
N GLY A 143 -7.55 -4.56 1.37
CA GLY A 143 -6.36 -4.41 0.54
C GLY A 143 -6.08 -2.96 0.16
N LEU A 144 -7.13 -2.23 -0.27
CA LEU A 144 -7.06 -0.80 -0.51
C LEU A 144 -6.65 -0.03 0.75
N ALA A 145 -7.31 -0.28 1.89
CA ALA A 145 -7.00 0.37 3.15
C ALA A 145 -5.55 0.09 3.61
N THR A 146 -5.07 -1.14 3.43
CA THR A 146 -3.69 -1.53 3.71
C THR A 146 -2.70 -0.74 2.86
N ALA A 147 -2.98 -0.63 1.56
CA ALA A 147 -2.12 0.06 0.60
C ALA A 147 -2.00 1.57 0.86
N VAL A 148 -3.10 2.22 1.22
CA VAL A 148 -3.10 3.67 1.46
C VAL A 148 -2.73 4.03 2.90
N GLY A 149 -2.90 3.11 3.85
CA GLY A 149 -2.78 3.37 5.30
C GLY A 149 -1.40 3.86 5.71
N GLY A 150 -0.34 3.21 5.22
CA GLY A 150 1.03 3.63 5.49
C GLY A 150 1.33 5.06 5.01
N GLY A 151 0.91 5.39 3.78
CA GLY A 151 1.06 6.73 3.21
C GLY A 151 0.26 7.80 3.96
N VAL A 152 -0.94 7.47 4.42
CA VAL A 152 -1.76 8.38 5.25
C VAL A 152 -1.09 8.66 6.58
N LEU A 153 -0.63 7.63 7.29
CA LEU A 153 0.06 7.79 8.57
C LEU A 153 1.37 8.58 8.41
N ARG A 154 2.14 8.29 7.36
CA ARG A 154 3.33 9.04 7.00
C ARG A 154 3.05 10.54 6.84
N ASP A 155 2.07 10.88 6.00
CA ASP A 155 1.74 12.27 5.70
C ASP A 155 1.28 13.01 6.97
N VAL A 156 0.42 12.37 7.78
CA VAL A 156 -0.06 12.93 9.06
C VAL A 156 1.09 13.19 10.02
N LEU A 157 1.99 12.23 10.23
CA LEU A 157 3.14 12.41 11.12
C LEU A 157 4.14 13.45 10.59
N ALA A 158 4.24 13.60 9.28
CA ALA A 158 5.05 14.65 8.65
C ALA A 158 4.36 16.02 8.63
N ASN A 159 3.22 16.16 9.30
CA ASN A 159 2.39 17.37 9.29
C ASN A 159 2.03 17.83 7.88
N GLU A 160 1.64 16.88 7.03
CA GLU A 160 1.10 17.13 5.69
C GLU A 160 -0.35 16.62 5.59
N VAL A 161 -1.16 17.29 4.78
CA VAL A 161 -2.46 16.74 4.43
C VAL A 161 -2.25 15.47 3.62
N PRO A 162 -2.82 14.32 4.04
CA PRO A 162 -2.64 13.06 3.33
C PRO A 162 -2.95 13.18 1.84
N SER A 163 -2.06 12.61 1.02
CA SER A 163 -2.19 12.63 -0.43
C SER A 163 -3.51 12.06 -0.93
N LEU A 164 -4.07 11.10 -0.18
CA LEU A 164 -5.39 10.51 -0.41
C LEU A 164 -6.53 11.54 -0.37
N LEU A 165 -6.44 12.54 0.51
CA LEU A 165 -7.50 13.52 0.77
C LEU A 165 -7.34 14.82 -0.01
N ARG A 166 -6.21 14.99 -0.69
CA ARG A 166 -5.89 16.21 -1.43
C ARG A 166 -6.51 16.21 -2.81
N TRP A 167 -7.38 17.16 -3.06
CA TRP A 167 -8.01 17.36 -4.37
C TRP A 167 -7.05 17.88 -5.46
N ASP A 168 -5.98 18.59 -5.04
CA ASP A 168 -4.96 19.17 -5.92
C ASP A 168 -3.85 18.17 -6.27
N ARG A 169 -3.90 16.96 -5.73
CA ARG A 169 -2.99 15.86 -6.03
C ARG A 169 -3.60 14.88 -7.03
N ASP A 170 -2.73 14.12 -7.63
CA ASP A 170 -3.07 13.09 -8.61
C ASP A 170 -3.80 11.93 -7.94
N LEU A 171 -4.65 11.22 -8.70
CA LEU A 171 -5.42 10.05 -8.23
C LEU A 171 -4.54 9.10 -7.42
N TYR A 172 -4.85 8.95 -6.12
CA TYR A 172 -4.05 8.14 -5.19
C TYR A 172 -4.65 6.75 -4.96
N ALA A 173 -5.92 6.68 -4.57
CA ALA A 173 -6.59 5.43 -4.21
C ALA A 173 -7.02 4.60 -5.44
N VAL A 174 -7.33 5.23 -6.57
CA VAL A 174 -7.86 4.55 -7.76
C VAL A 174 -6.90 3.47 -8.30
N PRO A 175 -5.59 3.71 -8.46
CA PRO A 175 -4.65 2.67 -8.83
C PRO A 175 -4.66 1.45 -7.90
N ALA A 176 -4.68 1.66 -6.59
CA ALA A 176 -4.76 0.59 -5.60
C ALA A 176 -6.10 -0.17 -5.69
N MET A 177 -7.20 0.55 -5.90
CA MET A 177 -8.52 -0.06 -6.09
C MET A 177 -8.55 -0.94 -7.34
N VAL A 178 -7.94 -0.51 -8.44
CA VAL A 178 -7.81 -1.33 -9.66
C VAL A 178 -7.01 -2.59 -9.37
N GLY A 179 -5.85 -2.48 -8.71
CA GLY A 179 -5.03 -3.64 -8.35
C GLY A 179 -5.77 -4.62 -7.44
N ALA A 180 -6.43 -4.13 -6.39
CA ALA A 180 -7.24 -4.95 -5.48
C ALA A 180 -8.40 -5.63 -6.20
N THR A 181 -9.07 -4.92 -7.11
CA THR A 181 -10.17 -5.49 -7.93
C THR A 181 -9.66 -6.58 -8.87
N MET A 182 -8.49 -6.40 -9.50
CA MET A 182 -7.87 -7.45 -10.32
C MET A 182 -7.61 -8.72 -9.51
N VAL A 183 -7.09 -8.61 -8.29
CA VAL A 183 -6.87 -9.75 -7.40
C VAL A 183 -8.18 -10.47 -7.10
N VAL A 184 -9.22 -9.72 -6.72
CA VAL A 184 -10.55 -10.29 -6.42
C VAL A 184 -11.16 -10.99 -7.63
N LEU A 185 -11.02 -10.42 -8.82
CA LEU A 185 -11.48 -11.08 -10.06
C LEU A 185 -10.66 -12.35 -10.33
N CYS A 186 -9.35 -12.32 -10.15
CA CYS A 186 -8.52 -13.52 -10.29
C CYS A 186 -8.93 -14.61 -9.27
N ILE A 187 -9.26 -14.24 -8.03
CA ILE A 187 -9.78 -15.18 -7.04
C ILE A 187 -11.13 -15.75 -7.48
N HIS A 188 -12.06 -14.89 -7.94
CA HIS A 188 -13.41 -15.31 -8.34
C HIS A 188 -13.41 -16.29 -9.52
N TYR A 189 -12.48 -16.11 -10.47
CA TYR A 189 -12.35 -16.98 -11.65
C TYR A 189 -11.29 -18.08 -11.49
N ASP A 190 -10.84 -18.35 -10.25
CA ASP A 190 -9.80 -19.33 -9.97
C ASP A 190 -8.50 -19.15 -10.81
N ALA A 191 -8.18 -17.91 -11.13
CA ALA A 191 -7.04 -17.53 -11.97
C ALA A 191 -5.92 -16.83 -11.18
N LEU A 192 -5.96 -16.87 -9.85
CA LEU A 192 -4.92 -16.26 -9.03
C LEU A 192 -3.64 -17.10 -9.08
N THR A 193 -2.59 -16.50 -9.64
CA THR A 193 -1.27 -17.08 -9.81
C THR A 193 -0.19 -16.07 -9.42
N PRO A 194 1.08 -16.48 -9.21
CA PRO A 194 2.17 -15.52 -9.02
C PRO A 194 2.25 -14.49 -10.14
N LEU A 195 1.99 -14.92 -11.38
CA LEU A 195 2.03 -14.03 -12.55
C LEU A 195 0.88 -13.01 -12.52
N THR A 196 -0.36 -13.43 -12.26
CA THR A 196 -1.51 -12.52 -12.21
C THR A 196 -1.41 -11.56 -11.01
N SER A 197 -0.85 -12.01 -9.88
CA SER A 197 -0.54 -11.16 -8.73
C SER A 197 0.53 -10.11 -9.08
N ALA A 198 1.61 -10.51 -9.74
CA ALA A 198 2.64 -9.59 -10.22
C ALA A 198 2.08 -8.59 -11.24
N LEU A 199 1.21 -9.04 -12.16
CA LEU A 199 0.53 -8.14 -13.10
C LEU A 199 -0.37 -7.13 -12.39
N ALA A 200 -1.08 -7.52 -11.33
CA ALA A 200 -1.89 -6.60 -10.54
C ALA A 200 -1.02 -5.54 -9.81
N VAL A 201 0.12 -5.96 -9.22
CA VAL A 201 1.11 -5.03 -8.64
C VAL A 201 1.61 -4.03 -9.68
N VAL A 202 2.09 -4.53 -10.82
CA VAL A 202 2.63 -3.69 -11.90
C VAL A 202 1.55 -2.75 -12.45
N THR A 203 0.32 -3.23 -12.63
CA THR A 203 -0.80 -2.40 -13.10
C THR A 203 -1.08 -1.26 -12.13
N ALA A 204 -1.20 -1.53 -10.83
CA ALA A 204 -1.43 -0.51 -9.82
C ALA A 204 -0.27 0.51 -9.78
N PHE A 205 0.97 0.03 -9.81
CA PHE A 205 2.16 0.88 -9.85
C PHE A 205 2.20 1.77 -11.09
N VAL A 206 2.05 1.21 -12.28
CA VAL A 206 2.09 1.95 -13.54
C VAL A 206 0.95 2.95 -13.62
N LEU A 207 -0.28 2.57 -13.24
CA LEU A 207 -1.41 3.49 -13.20
C LEU A 207 -1.14 4.67 -12.25
N ARG A 208 -0.48 4.42 -11.10
CA ARG A 208 -0.11 5.48 -10.17
C ARG A 208 0.94 6.41 -10.78
N LEU A 209 1.95 5.89 -11.47
CA LEU A 209 2.94 6.69 -12.18
C LEU A 209 2.31 7.51 -13.31
N LEU A 210 1.40 6.92 -14.08
CA LEU A 210 0.67 7.61 -15.14
C LEU A 210 -0.23 8.72 -14.57
N ALA A 211 -0.95 8.44 -13.48
CA ALA A 211 -1.75 9.45 -12.80
C ALA A 211 -0.89 10.65 -12.38
N MET A 212 0.30 10.42 -11.84
CA MET A 212 1.25 11.48 -11.48
C MET A 212 1.84 12.18 -12.72
N ARG A 213 2.11 11.45 -13.80
CA ARG A 213 2.71 12.01 -15.02
C ARG A 213 1.74 12.90 -15.79
N PHE A 214 0.46 12.50 -15.83
CA PHE A 214 -0.58 13.18 -16.58
C PHE A 214 -1.50 14.04 -15.71
N HIS A 215 -1.20 14.13 -14.39
CA HIS A 215 -1.95 14.94 -13.43
C HIS A 215 -3.45 14.61 -13.40
N TRP A 216 -3.80 13.32 -13.40
CA TRP A 216 -5.18 12.87 -13.28
C TRP A 216 -5.72 13.20 -11.90
N ARG A 217 -6.79 13.96 -11.83
CA ARG A 217 -7.39 14.44 -10.58
C ARG A 217 -8.80 13.91 -10.40
N ALA A 218 -9.20 13.71 -9.17
CA ALA A 218 -10.58 13.36 -8.85
C ALA A 218 -11.52 14.57 -9.06
N PRO A 219 -12.75 14.36 -9.56
CA PRO A 219 -13.74 15.41 -9.68
C PRO A 219 -14.06 16.02 -8.32
N ARG A 220 -14.23 17.33 -8.26
CA ARG A 220 -14.65 18.03 -7.05
C ARG A 220 -16.17 18.01 -6.91
N ALA A 221 -16.66 18.07 -5.68
CA ALA A 221 -18.03 18.40 -5.41
C ALA A 221 -18.36 19.77 -6.02
N TRP A 222 -19.54 19.86 -6.62
CA TRP A 222 -20.03 21.11 -7.21
C TRP A 222 -20.21 22.15 -6.12
N ASN A 223 -19.33 23.14 -6.07
CA ASN A 223 -19.49 24.30 -5.22
C ASN A 223 -20.28 25.37 -6.00
N ARG A 224 -21.57 25.53 -5.69
CA ARG A 224 -22.31 26.71 -6.10
C ARG A 224 -21.64 27.88 -5.40
N ARG A 225 -20.78 28.63 -6.09
CA ARG A 225 -20.37 29.95 -5.64
C ARG A 225 -21.66 30.76 -5.52
N SER A 226 -22.06 31.07 -4.30
CA SER A 226 -22.98 32.18 -4.06
C SER A 226 -22.30 33.41 -4.62
N THR A 227 -22.80 33.94 -5.73
CA THR A 227 -22.54 35.31 -6.17
C THR A 227 -23.14 36.23 -5.14
N VAL A 228 -22.44 36.45 -4.05
CA VAL A 228 -22.67 37.62 -3.23
C VAL A 228 -22.08 38.76 -4.04
N ARG A 229 -22.96 39.48 -4.75
CA ARG A 229 -22.66 40.82 -5.29
C ARG A 229 -22.41 41.69 -4.06
N GLU A 230 -21.19 42.16 -3.92
CA GLU A 230 -20.92 43.35 -3.13
C GLU A 230 -21.60 44.51 -3.85
N GLU A 231 -22.67 45.03 -3.23
CA GLU A 231 -23.20 46.36 -3.48
C GLU A 231 -22.50 47.38 -2.56
#